data_be9ccd742f24333e185da1ab0930cd86
#
_entry.id   be9ccd742f24333e185da1ab0930cd86
#
_cell.length_a   1.000
_cell.length_b   1.000
_cell.length_c   1.000
_cell.angle_alpha   90.00
_cell.angle_beta   90.00
_cell.angle_gamma   90.00
#
_symmetry.space_group_name_H-M   'P 1'
#
loop_
_entity.id
_entity.type
_entity.pdbx_description
1 polymer ?
#
loop_
_entity_poly.entity_id
_entity_poly.type
_entity_poly.pdbx_seq_one_letter_code
_entity_poly.pdbx_strand_id
1 'polypeptide(L)'
;MDTRNARFFRWYRTLPLAIMAFMLALSLGVDYLPINMVRSLFFPVSYAERIDDAAKRYNVDEHLIAAVIRCESGWNDTAQSTAGAVGLMQLMPDTAQNISQMGKVDTNKFDPNNLTDPATNIEYGTAMLSYLQKELGSTDEVIAAYNAGLGTVQTWTKDSKGKDFSESITYPETKHYLERVNEALRQYSKYYPNGMSVL
;
A
#
# COMPACT_ATOMS: atom_id res chain seq x y z
N MET A 1 40.70 45.09 -8.55
CA MET A 1 40.06 43.81 -8.21
C MET A 1 38.56 44.05 -8.23
N ASP A 2 37.83 43.48 -9.19
CA ASP A 2 36.47 43.88 -9.55
C ASP A 2 35.47 43.44 -8.44
N THR A 3 34.76 44.40 -7.87
CA THR A 3 33.81 44.19 -6.75
C THR A 3 32.63 43.27 -7.13
N ARG A 4 32.39 43.05 -8.42
CA ARG A 4 31.40 42.11 -8.95
C ARG A 4 31.79 40.65 -8.69
N ASN A 5 33.06 40.30 -8.87
CA ASN A 5 33.57 38.95 -8.63
C ASN A 5 33.55 38.55 -7.15
N ALA A 6 33.85 39.52 -6.25
CA ALA A 6 33.81 39.29 -4.80
C ALA A 6 32.35 39.02 -4.30
N ARG A 7 31.32 39.67 -4.90
CA ARG A 7 29.91 39.44 -4.56
C ARG A 7 29.42 38.05 -5.06
N PHE A 8 29.85 37.63 -6.25
CA PHE A 8 29.53 36.31 -6.83
C PHE A 8 30.11 35.18 -5.99
N PHE A 9 31.40 35.30 -5.55
CA PHE A 9 32.02 34.30 -4.68
C PHE A 9 31.40 34.21 -3.28
N ARG A 10 30.90 35.33 -2.73
CA ARG A 10 30.16 35.31 -1.46
C ARG A 10 28.83 34.58 -1.58
N TRP A 11 28.12 34.80 -2.67
CA TRP A 11 26.81 34.13 -2.93
C TRP A 11 26.98 32.62 -3.11
N TYR A 12 28.02 32.17 -3.81
CA TYR A 12 28.34 30.76 -3.99
C TYR A 12 28.64 30.01 -2.68
N ARG A 13 29.16 30.72 -1.67
CA ARG A 13 29.47 30.17 -0.33
C ARG A 13 28.24 30.17 0.59
N THR A 14 27.38 31.16 0.49
CA THR A 14 26.23 31.33 1.39
C THR A 14 24.98 30.60 0.95
N LEU A 15 24.77 30.41 -0.39
CA LEU A 15 23.60 29.74 -0.91
C LEU A 15 23.49 28.28 -0.47
N PRO A 16 24.53 27.44 -0.54
CA PRO A 16 24.46 26.06 -0.05
C PRO A 16 24.16 25.98 1.45
N LEU A 17 24.72 26.90 2.24
CA LEU A 17 24.45 26.96 3.68
C LEU A 17 23.00 27.39 3.97
N ALA A 18 22.47 28.33 3.21
CA ALA A 18 21.09 28.78 3.34
C ALA A 18 20.11 27.64 2.93
N ILE A 19 20.41 26.91 1.84
CA ILE A 19 19.64 25.74 1.43
C ILE A 19 19.70 24.65 2.50
N MET A 20 20.87 24.37 3.04
CA MET A 20 21.02 23.36 4.08
C MET A 20 20.30 23.74 5.37
N ALA A 21 20.37 25.02 5.79
CA ALA A 21 19.62 25.54 6.93
C ALA A 21 18.10 25.49 6.70
N PHE A 22 17.64 25.81 5.48
CA PHE A 22 16.23 25.70 5.09
C PHE A 22 15.75 24.25 5.10
N MET A 23 16.53 23.33 4.54
CA MET A 23 16.21 21.89 4.57
C MET A 23 16.18 21.33 5.99
N LEU A 24 17.10 21.78 6.86
CA LEU A 24 17.11 21.41 8.27
C LEU A 24 15.89 21.98 9.00
N ALA A 25 15.55 23.24 8.76
CA ALA A 25 14.35 23.85 9.34
C ALA A 25 13.07 23.18 8.84
N LEU A 26 13.01 22.78 7.56
CA LEU A 26 11.91 22.03 7.00
C LEU A 26 11.79 20.65 7.66
N SER A 27 12.92 19.94 7.82
CA SER A 27 12.98 18.64 8.48
C SER A 27 12.51 18.68 9.94
N LEU A 28 12.96 19.68 10.70
CA LEU A 28 12.53 19.90 12.07
C LEU A 28 11.07 20.38 12.15
N GLY A 29 10.59 21.09 11.12
CA GLY A 29 9.20 21.59 11.04
C GLY A 29 8.18 20.49 10.82
N VAL A 30 8.56 19.38 10.16
CA VAL A 30 7.64 18.26 9.89
C VAL A 30 7.14 17.61 11.19
N ASP A 31 7.99 17.54 12.23
CA ASP A 31 7.62 16.96 13.53
C ASP A 31 6.57 17.80 14.29
N TYR A 32 6.40 19.07 13.91
CA TYR A 32 5.40 19.98 14.49
C TYR A 32 4.12 20.11 13.67
N LEU A 33 4.03 19.43 12.52
CA LEU A 33 2.79 19.46 11.73
C LEU A 33 1.67 18.77 12.50
N PRO A 34 0.45 19.36 12.51
CA PRO A 34 -0.72 18.69 13.07
C PRO A 34 -0.92 17.33 12.39
N ILE A 35 -1.20 16.29 13.17
CA ILE A 35 -1.36 14.93 12.67
C ILE A 35 -2.35 14.84 11.51
N ASN A 36 -3.42 15.63 11.54
CA ASN A 36 -4.43 15.69 10.47
C ASN A 36 -3.83 16.23 9.16
N MET A 37 -2.88 17.17 9.24
CA MET A 37 -2.19 17.68 8.06
C MET A 37 -1.23 16.64 7.46
N VAL A 38 -0.54 15.90 8.30
CA VAL A 38 0.32 14.78 7.85
C VAL A 38 -0.53 13.70 7.18
N ARG A 39 -1.66 13.33 7.79
CA ARG A 39 -2.61 12.36 7.22
C ARG A 39 -3.07 12.79 5.82
N SER A 40 -3.60 14.00 5.69
CA SER A 40 -4.18 14.48 4.43
C SER A 40 -3.16 14.63 3.30
N LEU A 41 -1.92 15.01 3.62
CA LEU A 41 -0.88 15.26 2.61
C LEU A 41 -0.09 14.01 2.23
N PHE A 42 0.26 13.15 3.20
CA PHE A 42 1.19 12.05 2.97
C PHE A 42 0.52 10.67 2.99
N PHE A 43 -0.58 10.53 3.72
CA PHE A 43 -1.29 9.27 3.90
C PHE A 43 -2.80 9.45 3.73
N PRO A 44 -3.25 10.02 2.59
CA PRO A 44 -4.70 10.18 2.36
C PRO A 44 -5.38 8.81 2.34
N VAL A 45 -6.60 8.76 2.86
CA VAL A 45 -7.47 7.60 2.79
C VAL A 45 -8.75 8.01 2.07
N SER A 46 -9.04 7.34 0.98
CA SER A 46 -10.32 7.40 0.29
C SER A 46 -11.13 6.15 0.62
N TYR A 47 -12.45 6.24 0.53
CA TYR A 47 -13.33 5.08 0.75
C TYR A 47 -13.23 4.43 2.14
N ALA A 48 -12.89 5.19 3.19
CA ALA A 48 -12.65 4.68 4.55
C ALA A 48 -13.78 3.79 5.07
N GLU A 49 -15.06 4.19 4.88
CA GLU A 49 -16.21 3.39 5.29
C GLU A 49 -16.29 2.04 4.56
N ARG A 50 -15.95 2.01 3.26
CA ARG A 50 -15.94 0.76 2.47
C ARG A 50 -14.85 -0.18 2.93
N ILE A 51 -13.69 0.38 3.28
CA ILE A 51 -12.56 -0.39 3.82
C ILE A 51 -12.93 -0.97 5.19
N ASP A 52 -13.50 -0.16 6.08
CA ASP A 52 -13.94 -0.60 7.41
C ASP A 52 -15.01 -1.72 7.33
N ASP A 53 -16.03 -1.55 6.46
CA ASP A 53 -17.06 -2.56 6.23
C ASP A 53 -16.46 -3.88 5.72
N ALA A 54 -15.55 -3.83 4.74
CA ALA A 54 -14.90 -5.00 4.18
C ALA A 54 -13.94 -5.64 5.20
N ALA A 55 -13.15 -4.83 5.92
CA ALA A 55 -12.25 -5.29 6.98
C ALA A 55 -12.99 -6.12 8.04
N LYS A 56 -14.12 -5.62 8.53
CA LYS A 56 -14.97 -6.32 9.50
C LYS A 56 -15.58 -7.60 8.92
N ARG A 57 -16.08 -7.55 7.67
CA ARG A 57 -16.73 -8.69 7.02
C ARG A 57 -15.78 -9.85 6.80
N TYR A 58 -14.55 -9.56 6.39
CA TYR A 58 -13.55 -10.57 6.03
C TYR A 58 -12.51 -10.83 7.11
N ASN A 59 -12.56 -10.12 8.24
CA ASN A 59 -11.58 -10.19 9.33
C ASN A 59 -10.15 -9.93 8.83
N VAL A 60 -9.99 -8.85 8.08
CA VAL A 60 -8.69 -8.35 7.57
C VAL A 60 -8.41 -7.00 8.21
N ASP A 61 -7.16 -6.74 8.58
CA ASP A 61 -6.73 -5.44 9.09
C ASP A 61 -6.98 -4.34 8.04
N GLU A 62 -7.74 -3.31 8.40
CA GLU A 62 -8.04 -2.18 7.52
C GLU A 62 -6.79 -1.43 7.07
N HIS A 63 -5.75 -1.38 7.92
CA HIS A 63 -4.47 -0.79 7.57
C HIS A 63 -3.74 -1.58 6.48
N LEU A 64 -3.86 -2.92 6.50
CA LEU A 64 -3.33 -3.76 5.43
C LEU A 64 -4.06 -3.52 4.10
N ILE A 65 -5.40 -3.39 4.14
CA ILE A 65 -6.18 -3.08 2.94
C ILE A 65 -5.73 -1.75 2.33
N ALA A 66 -5.61 -0.70 3.16
CA ALA A 66 -5.16 0.61 2.70
C ALA A 66 -3.71 0.60 2.20
N ALA A 67 -2.83 -0.16 2.85
CA ALA A 67 -1.44 -0.32 2.42
C ALA A 67 -1.35 -0.96 1.04
N VAL A 68 -2.16 -2.00 0.78
CA VAL A 68 -2.26 -2.65 -0.53
C VAL A 68 -2.80 -1.66 -1.57
N ILE A 69 -3.92 -0.97 -1.31
CA ILE A 69 -4.49 0.03 -2.23
C ILE A 69 -3.45 1.11 -2.58
N ARG A 70 -2.73 1.61 -1.59
CA ARG A 70 -1.68 2.61 -1.81
C ARG A 70 -0.56 2.09 -2.73
N CYS A 71 -0.15 0.85 -2.54
CA CYS A 71 0.95 0.26 -3.32
C CYS A 71 0.52 -0.16 -4.72
N GLU A 72 -0.73 -0.57 -4.90
CA GLU A 72 -1.28 -1.05 -6.16
C GLU A 72 -1.66 0.10 -7.12
N SER A 73 -2.44 1.04 -6.64
CA SER A 73 -3.01 2.09 -7.49
C SER A 73 -2.68 3.52 -7.04
N GLY A 74 -2.12 3.70 -5.82
CA GLY A 74 -1.99 5.02 -5.22
C GLY A 74 -3.35 5.71 -5.01
N TRP A 75 -4.41 4.95 -4.72
CA TRP A 75 -5.80 5.41 -4.57
C TRP A 75 -6.50 5.81 -5.88
N ASN A 76 -5.97 5.41 -7.04
CA ASN A 76 -6.62 5.63 -8.33
C ASN A 76 -7.59 4.46 -8.62
N ASP A 77 -8.89 4.72 -8.52
CA ASP A 77 -9.95 3.74 -8.74
C ASP A 77 -10.13 3.33 -10.20
N THR A 78 -9.64 4.16 -11.14
CA THR A 78 -9.67 3.86 -12.58
C THR A 78 -8.35 3.29 -13.10
N ALA A 79 -7.40 2.96 -12.21
CA ALA A 79 -6.11 2.41 -12.61
C ALA A 79 -6.28 1.10 -13.38
N GLN A 80 -5.55 0.97 -14.49
CA GLN A 80 -5.44 -0.25 -15.28
C GLN A 80 -3.98 -0.53 -15.60
N SER A 81 -3.53 -1.75 -15.35
CA SER A 81 -2.20 -2.19 -15.73
C SER A 81 -2.15 -2.72 -17.16
N THR A 82 -0.96 -2.76 -17.75
CA THR A 82 -0.74 -3.40 -19.06
C THR A 82 -1.06 -4.90 -19.06
N ALA A 83 -1.02 -5.54 -17.91
CA ALA A 83 -1.39 -6.94 -17.73
C ALA A 83 -2.91 -7.16 -17.54
N GLY A 84 -3.70 -6.08 -17.45
CA GLY A 84 -5.16 -6.15 -17.30
C GLY A 84 -5.67 -6.12 -15.86
N ALA A 85 -4.83 -5.82 -14.88
CA ALA A 85 -5.29 -5.60 -13.51
C ALA A 85 -6.05 -4.26 -13.41
N VAL A 86 -7.09 -4.20 -12.57
CA VAL A 86 -8.07 -3.10 -12.55
C VAL A 86 -8.30 -2.58 -11.14
N GLY A 87 -8.41 -1.26 -11.02
CA GLY A 87 -8.96 -0.53 -9.89
C GLY A 87 -8.02 -0.37 -8.70
N LEU A 88 -8.59 -0.02 -7.54
CA LEU A 88 -7.87 0.34 -6.32
C LEU A 88 -6.86 -0.72 -5.87
N MET A 89 -7.26 -1.98 -5.88
CA MET A 89 -6.46 -3.11 -5.41
C MET A 89 -5.85 -3.92 -6.58
N GLN A 90 -5.88 -3.40 -7.81
CA GLN A 90 -5.30 -3.98 -9.02
C GLN A 90 -5.65 -5.48 -9.19
N LEU A 91 -6.94 -5.76 -9.18
CA LEU A 91 -7.42 -7.13 -9.32
C LEU A 91 -7.41 -7.58 -10.79
N MET A 92 -6.90 -8.78 -11.03
CA MET A 92 -7.10 -9.47 -12.30
C MET A 92 -8.56 -9.95 -12.39
N PRO A 93 -9.23 -9.80 -13.55
CA PRO A 93 -10.60 -10.29 -13.73
C PRO A 93 -10.78 -11.76 -13.37
N ASP A 94 -9.83 -12.62 -13.75
CA ASP A 94 -9.85 -14.05 -13.41
C ASP A 94 -9.78 -14.28 -11.90
N THR A 95 -9.03 -13.44 -11.16
CA THR A 95 -8.96 -13.52 -9.70
C THR A 95 -10.32 -13.21 -9.07
N ALA A 96 -10.99 -12.15 -9.52
CA ALA A 96 -12.32 -11.81 -9.04
C ALA A 96 -13.35 -12.92 -9.33
N GLN A 97 -13.31 -13.49 -10.53
CA GLN A 97 -14.16 -14.63 -10.90
C GLN A 97 -13.90 -15.85 -10.00
N ASN A 98 -12.65 -16.19 -9.73
CA ASN A 98 -12.29 -17.29 -8.85
C ASN A 98 -12.80 -17.06 -7.42
N ILE A 99 -12.62 -15.87 -6.86
CA ILE A 99 -13.14 -15.51 -5.53
C ILE A 99 -14.68 -15.57 -5.50
N SER A 100 -15.33 -15.11 -6.57
CA SER A 100 -16.79 -15.23 -6.75
C SER A 100 -17.26 -16.69 -6.72
N GLN A 101 -16.62 -17.56 -7.50
CA GLN A 101 -16.95 -19.00 -7.56
C GLN A 101 -16.73 -19.73 -6.23
N MET A 102 -15.85 -19.23 -5.37
CA MET A 102 -15.67 -19.73 -3.99
C MET A 102 -16.82 -19.35 -3.06
N GLY A 103 -17.81 -18.57 -3.54
CA GLY A 103 -18.94 -18.10 -2.73
C GLY A 103 -18.57 -17.18 -1.59
N LYS A 104 -17.44 -16.46 -1.69
CA LYS A 104 -16.91 -15.59 -0.62
C LYS A 104 -17.51 -14.19 -0.66
N VAL A 105 -18.01 -13.76 -1.82
CA VAL A 105 -18.58 -12.44 -2.08
C VAL A 105 -20.02 -12.58 -2.55
N ASP A 106 -20.91 -11.71 -2.06
CA ASP A 106 -22.29 -11.61 -2.55
C ASP A 106 -22.31 -10.99 -3.95
N THR A 107 -22.42 -11.83 -4.96
CA THR A 107 -22.42 -11.42 -6.38
C THR A 107 -23.64 -10.62 -6.81
N ASN A 108 -24.75 -10.67 -6.03
CA ASN A 108 -25.91 -9.83 -6.31
C ASN A 108 -25.65 -8.37 -5.94
N LYS A 109 -24.73 -8.13 -5.01
CA LYS A 109 -24.35 -6.81 -4.55
C LYS A 109 -23.09 -6.30 -5.23
N PHE A 110 -22.14 -7.18 -5.52
CA PHE A 110 -20.83 -6.87 -6.07
C PHE A 110 -20.55 -7.74 -7.30
N ASP A 111 -20.78 -7.18 -8.47
CA ASP A 111 -20.55 -7.89 -9.74
C ASP A 111 -19.03 -8.02 -10.01
N PRO A 112 -18.49 -9.27 -10.11
CA PRO A 112 -17.07 -9.48 -10.38
C PRO A 112 -16.59 -8.92 -11.73
N ASN A 113 -17.50 -8.57 -12.64
CA ASN A 113 -17.16 -7.92 -13.90
C ASN A 113 -17.03 -6.39 -13.77
N ASN A 114 -17.45 -5.79 -12.65
CA ASN A 114 -17.41 -4.35 -12.42
C ASN A 114 -16.29 -3.95 -11.48
N LEU A 115 -15.04 -4.28 -11.80
CA LEU A 115 -13.86 -3.99 -10.97
C LEU A 115 -13.42 -2.52 -10.97
N THR A 116 -14.01 -1.68 -11.82
CA THR A 116 -13.82 -0.23 -11.78
C THR A 116 -14.66 0.45 -10.72
N ASP A 117 -15.70 -0.23 -10.19
CA ASP A 117 -16.44 0.25 -9.02
C ASP A 117 -15.60 0.08 -7.75
N PRO A 118 -15.30 1.19 -7.02
CA PRO A 118 -14.47 1.13 -5.83
C PRO A 118 -14.96 0.16 -4.75
N ALA A 119 -16.28 0.07 -4.54
CA ALA A 119 -16.85 -0.81 -3.53
C ALA A 119 -16.65 -2.28 -3.91
N THR A 120 -16.90 -2.63 -5.17
CA THR A 120 -16.69 -3.98 -5.71
C THR A 120 -15.19 -4.36 -5.65
N ASN A 121 -14.31 -3.45 -6.03
CA ASN A 121 -12.87 -3.69 -6.04
C ASN A 121 -12.31 -3.95 -4.63
N ILE A 122 -12.69 -3.12 -3.65
CA ILE A 122 -12.31 -3.30 -2.24
C ILE A 122 -12.87 -4.63 -1.70
N GLU A 123 -14.11 -4.96 -2.02
CA GLU A 123 -14.76 -6.19 -1.56
C GLU A 123 -13.99 -7.44 -2.03
N TYR A 124 -13.72 -7.56 -3.34
CA TYR A 124 -13.00 -8.71 -3.89
C TYR A 124 -11.54 -8.76 -3.45
N GLY A 125 -10.85 -7.61 -3.39
CA GLY A 125 -9.46 -7.55 -2.93
C GLY A 125 -9.33 -7.94 -1.46
N THR A 126 -10.25 -7.50 -0.61
CA THR A 126 -10.27 -7.87 0.80
C THR A 126 -10.64 -9.35 0.99
N ALA A 127 -11.58 -9.87 0.22
CA ALA A 127 -11.91 -11.30 0.23
C ALA A 127 -10.71 -12.17 -0.20
N MET A 128 -9.91 -11.70 -1.19
CA MET A 128 -8.66 -12.34 -1.57
C MET A 128 -7.64 -12.32 -0.42
N LEU A 129 -7.42 -11.19 0.24
CA LEU A 129 -6.53 -11.11 1.40
C LEU A 129 -6.97 -12.07 2.51
N SER A 130 -8.26 -12.11 2.84
CA SER A 130 -8.81 -13.07 3.81
C SER A 130 -8.61 -14.52 3.39
N TYR A 131 -8.72 -14.83 2.11
CA TYR A 131 -8.42 -16.16 1.60
C TYR A 131 -6.96 -16.51 1.82
N LEU A 132 -6.05 -15.63 1.43
CA LEU A 132 -4.61 -15.83 1.59
C LEU A 132 -4.20 -15.98 3.07
N GLN A 133 -4.82 -15.23 4.00
CA GLN A 133 -4.61 -15.37 5.44
C GLN A 133 -5.00 -16.74 6.01
N LYS A 134 -5.93 -17.44 5.37
CA LYS A 134 -6.33 -18.81 5.79
C LYS A 134 -5.37 -19.87 5.26
N GLU A 135 -4.71 -19.60 4.15
CA GLU A 135 -3.80 -20.54 3.48
C GLU A 135 -2.33 -20.38 3.91
N LEU A 136 -1.99 -19.25 4.54
CA LEU A 136 -0.61 -18.86 4.85
C LEU A 136 -0.44 -18.49 6.32
N GLY A 137 0.80 -18.57 6.82
CA GLY A 137 1.11 -18.47 8.25
C GLY A 137 1.47 -17.06 8.74
N SER A 138 1.83 -16.14 7.84
CA SER A 138 2.29 -14.80 8.22
C SER A 138 1.77 -13.71 7.29
N THR A 139 1.73 -12.48 7.78
CA THR A 139 1.36 -11.31 6.98
C THR A 139 2.31 -11.10 5.79
N ASP A 140 3.58 -11.35 5.96
CA ASP A 140 4.57 -11.23 4.88
C ASP A 140 4.31 -12.21 3.74
N GLU A 141 3.96 -13.46 4.07
CA GLU A 141 3.54 -14.45 3.08
C GLU A 141 2.25 -14.02 2.36
N VAL A 142 1.27 -13.47 3.08
CA VAL A 142 0.01 -12.95 2.51
C VAL A 142 0.28 -11.83 1.52
N ILE A 143 1.11 -10.85 1.90
CA ILE A 143 1.50 -9.72 1.03
C ILE A 143 2.22 -10.24 -0.22
N ALA A 144 3.19 -11.13 -0.04
CA ALA A 144 3.92 -11.71 -1.16
C ALA A 144 3.00 -12.52 -2.09
N ALA A 145 2.04 -13.27 -1.54
CA ALA A 145 1.09 -14.08 -2.31
C ALA A 145 0.05 -13.23 -3.05
N TYR A 146 -0.29 -12.07 -2.54
CA TYR A 146 -1.13 -11.13 -3.24
C TYR A 146 -0.51 -10.71 -4.58
N ASN A 147 0.79 -10.50 -4.60
CA ASN A 147 1.57 -10.09 -5.79
C ASN A 147 2.01 -11.27 -6.66
N ALA A 148 2.58 -12.33 -6.08
CA ALA A 148 3.21 -13.43 -6.82
C ALA A 148 2.32 -14.68 -6.97
N GLY A 149 1.17 -14.71 -6.30
CA GLY A 149 0.27 -15.84 -6.26
C GLY A 149 0.58 -16.86 -5.17
N LEU A 150 -0.48 -17.51 -4.66
CA LEU A 150 -0.42 -18.46 -3.54
C LEU A 150 0.55 -19.62 -3.78
N GLY A 151 0.48 -20.26 -4.95
CA GLY A 151 1.32 -21.45 -5.24
C GLY A 151 2.81 -21.13 -5.25
N THR A 152 3.20 -19.94 -5.73
CA THR A 152 4.58 -19.47 -5.72
C THR A 152 5.07 -19.31 -4.28
N VAL A 153 4.28 -18.64 -3.45
CA VAL A 153 4.65 -18.39 -2.04
C VAL A 153 4.72 -19.68 -1.24
N GLN A 154 3.78 -20.61 -1.43
CA GLN A 154 3.84 -21.92 -0.79
C GLN A 154 5.13 -22.69 -1.12
N THR A 155 5.66 -22.51 -2.32
CA THR A 155 6.98 -23.08 -2.69
C THR A 155 8.09 -22.39 -1.92
N TRP A 156 8.12 -21.06 -1.88
CA TRP A 156 9.14 -20.33 -1.13
C TRP A 156 9.11 -20.62 0.36
N THR A 157 7.91 -20.72 0.96
CA THR A 157 7.76 -21.08 2.38
C THR A 157 8.35 -22.47 2.69
N LYS A 158 8.14 -23.45 1.82
CA LYS A 158 8.74 -24.78 1.98
C LYS A 158 10.27 -24.76 1.87
N ASP A 159 10.80 -23.89 1.00
CA ASP A 159 12.24 -23.79 0.76
C ASP A 159 12.95 -22.94 1.83
N SER A 160 12.23 -22.12 2.58
CA SER A 160 12.80 -21.25 3.62
C SER A 160 13.50 -22.02 4.75
N LYS A 161 13.04 -23.26 5.04
CA LYS A 161 13.66 -24.17 6.04
C LYS A 161 13.93 -23.50 7.40
N GLY A 162 13.03 -22.62 7.84
CA GLY A 162 13.15 -21.92 9.13
C GLY A 162 14.01 -20.65 9.10
N LYS A 163 14.44 -20.20 7.92
CA LYS A 163 15.01 -18.85 7.72
C LYS A 163 13.90 -17.81 7.61
N ASP A 164 14.29 -16.54 7.62
CA ASP A 164 13.37 -15.45 7.33
C ASP A 164 12.73 -15.66 5.94
N PHE A 165 11.39 -15.62 5.88
CA PHE A 165 10.65 -15.81 4.63
C PHE A 165 11.11 -14.84 3.53
N SER A 166 11.45 -13.60 3.89
CA SER A 166 11.92 -12.58 2.94
C SER A 166 13.18 -12.98 2.18
N GLU A 167 14.03 -13.84 2.77
CA GLU A 167 15.23 -14.37 2.12
C GLU A 167 14.91 -15.46 1.08
N SER A 168 13.76 -16.10 1.17
CA SER A 168 13.31 -17.15 0.25
C SER A 168 12.65 -16.60 -1.02
N ILE A 169 12.28 -15.32 -1.04
CA ILE A 169 11.63 -14.67 -2.18
C ILE A 169 12.64 -14.54 -3.34
N THR A 170 12.38 -15.26 -4.43
CA THR A 170 13.27 -15.28 -5.60
C THR A 170 12.93 -14.19 -6.63
N TYR A 171 11.72 -13.57 -6.56
CA TYR A 171 11.32 -12.50 -7.47
C TYR A 171 11.65 -11.13 -6.86
N PRO A 172 12.59 -10.36 -7.46
CA PRO A 172 12.97 -9.04 -6.95
C PRO A 172 11.77 -8.07 -6.84
N GLU A 173 10.84 -8.14 -7.80
CA GLU A 173 9.62 -7.33 -7.80
C GLU A 173 8.77 -7.60 -6.56
N THR A 174 8.53 -8.89 -6.24
CA THR A 174 7.74 -9.27 -5.06
C THR A 174 8.43 -8.88 -3.76
N LYS A 175 9.76 -8.96 -3.70
CA LYS A 175 10.52 -8.50 -2.54
C LYS A 175 10.35 -7.01 -2.31
N HIS A 176 10.47 -6.20 -3.36
CA HIS A 176 10.21 -4.76 -3.28
C HIS A 176 8.74 -4.43 -2.95
N TYR A 177 7.81 -5.24 -3.48
CA TYR A 177 6.40 -5.09 -3.15
C TYR A 177 6.15 -5.32 -1.66
N LEU A 178 6.69 -6.40 -1.10
CA LEU A 178 6.61 -6.72 0.33
C LEU A 178 7.15 -5.58 1.20
N GLU A 179 8.32 -5.04 0.86
CA GLU A 179 8.93 -3.91 1.57
C GLU A 179 8.04 -2.66 1.54
N ARG A 180 7.48 -2.31 0.38
CA ARG A 180 6.59 -1.14 0.21
C ARG A 180 5.28 -1.29 0.98
N VAL A 181 4.65 -2.47 0.91
CA VAL A 181 3.38 -2.71 1.62
C VAL A 181 3.61 -2.71 3.13
N ASN A 182 4.67 -3.34 3.63
CA ASN A 182 5.01 -3.32 5.04
C ASN A 182 5.31 -1.91 5.56
N GLU A 183 6.01 -1.08 4.77
CA GLU A 183 6.21 0.33 5.14
C GLU A 183 4.89 1.09 5.18
N ALA A 184 4.04 0.95 4.16
CA ALA A 184 2.73 1.59 4.13
C ALA A 184 1.85 1.14 5.30
N LEU A 185 1.84 -0.17 5.62
CA LEU A 185 1.11 -0.74 6.76
C LEU A 185 1.54 -0.10 8.08
N ARG A 186 2.86 0.01 8.34
CA ARG A 186 3.39 0.69 9.53
C ARG A 186 2.94 2.15 9.61
N GLN A 187 2.97 2.86 8.49
CA GLN A 187 2.57 4.27 8.43
C GLN A 187 1.06 4.44 8.68
N TYR A 188 0.21 3.63 8.01
CA TYR A 188 -1.24 3.69 8.26
C TYR A 188 -1.57 3.35 9.71
N SER A 189 -1.00 2.29 10.29
CA SER A 189 -1.19 1.95 11.70
C SER A 189 -0.74 3.06 12.66
N LYS A 190 0.36 3.76 12.33
CA LYS A 190 0.85 4.91 13.11
C LYS A 190 -0.08 6.10 13.04
N TYR A 191 -0.54 6.45 11.84
CA TYR A 191 -1.30 7.67 11.62
C TYR A 191 -2.82 7.50 11.83
N TYR A 192 -3.34 6.29 11.79
CA TYR A 192 -4.77 5.97 11.99
C TYR A 192 -4.98 4.95 13.11
N PRO A 193 -4.46 5.17 14.35
CA PRO A 193 -4.48 4.17 15.41
C PRO A 193 -5.88 3.76 15.90
N ASN A 194 -6.89 4.58 15.61
CA ASN A 194 -8.29 4.36 16.02
C ASN A 194 -9.18 3.95 14.85
N GLY A 195 -8.59 3.56 13.72
CA GLY A 195 -9.30 3.22 12.50
C GLY A 195 -9.36 4.36 11.48
N MET A 196 -9.67 4.00 10.24
CA MET A 196 -9.63 4.93 9.12
C MET A 196 -10.89 5.76 8.95
N SER A 197 -12.02 5.28 9.45
CA SER A 197 -13.31 5.96 9.43
C SER A 197 -13.48 6.99 10.56
N VAL A 198 -12.58 7.00 11.54
CA VAL A 198 -12.60 7.96 12.66
C VAL A 198 -11.71 9.15 12.29
N LEU A 199 -12.31 10.18 11.69
CA LEU A 199 -11.69 11.49 11.43
C LEU A 199 -12.04 12.48 12.54
#